data_3ca68fc30ba7bf671a24e03ff46577ca
#
_entry.id   3ca68fc30ba7bf671a24e03ff46577ca
#
_cell.length_a   1.000
_cell.length_b   1.000
_cell.length_c   1.000
_cell.angle_alpha   90.00
_cell.angle_beta   90.00
_cell.angle_gamma   90.00
#
_symmetry.space_group_name_H-M   'P 1'
#
loop_
_entity.id
_entity.type
_entity.pdbx_description
1 polymer ?
#
loop_
_entity_poly.entity_id
_entity_poly.type
_entity_poly.pdbx_seq_one_letter_code
_entity_poly.pdbx_strand_id
1 'polypeptide(L)'
;MLLNQHIEFFDVKGVGHIDLQLSDKQMSVLIGTNGVGKTKTLECLYTLLLFTNDMIRDGEYYAYKKNFSFNASHINDDVIFEMSQFQSENAGYRIRNLVKPLFTHKRPVVYLGAQNRGEIKQNDYGYITPLGEYKERQGKYLQNIISSMGTHFSTLNMDSPIEEWFIQRALSSNAYQDKADNREVELLTVLRILNKIDSRISADPKDFKVIGGKSVSFKLDGEERRLNELSSGFASLIKIVQAIVAGYSFFTNADDIENVAGYVLIDEIESHLHIQWQTKILPLLTEIFPHTYFIITTHSSLILTQLINGAAYNLVKENDRVTAKLIPNAGQSALIDLLEEAFGVNLNKIRIENTTAESQADVKKALLSLLRGSHE
;
A
#
# COMPACT_ATOMS: atom_id res chain seq x y z
N MET A 1 -17.44 -11.49 -2.63
CA MET A 1 -16.30 -10.60 -2.92
C MET A 1 -15.16 -11.49 -3.40
N LEU A 2 -14.30 -11.07 -4.32
CA LEU A 2 -13.25 -11.91 -4.91
C LEU A 2 -12.22 -12.35 -3.87
N LEU A 3 -11.85 -11.49 -2.92
CA LEU A 3 -10.82 -11.74 -1.91
C LEU A 3 -11.22 -12.71 -0.77
N ASN A 4 -12.51 -12.95 -0.54
CA ASN A 4 -12.95 -13.91 0.48
C ASN A 4 -13.13 -15.34 -0.05
N GLN A 5 -12.73 -15.57 -1.30
CA GLN A 5 -12.70 -16.89 -1.93
C GLN A 5 -11.33 -17.54 -1.67
N HIS A 6 -11.24 -18.83 -1.90
CA HIS A 6 -9.99 -19.55 -1.89
C HIS A 6 -9.20 -19.20 -3.15
N ILE A 7 -7.99 -18.62 -3.00
CA ILE A 7 -7.16 -18.12 -4.08
C ILE A 7 -5.81 -18.85 -4.04
N GLU A 8 -5.42 -19.44 -5.15
CA GLU A 8 -4.15 -20.11 -5.28
C GLU A 8 -3.32 -19.51 -6.43
N PHE A 9 -2.00 -19.43 -6.21
CA PHE A 9 -1.02 -19.07 -7.21
C PHE A 9 0.07 -20.15 -7.27
N PHE A 10 0.29 -20.69 -8.46
CA PHE A 10 1.23 -21.80 -8.68
C PHE A 10 2.53 -21.30 -9.30
N ASP A 11 3.63 -21.92 -8.89
CA ASP A 11 4.98 -21.64 -9.38
C ASP A 11 5.34 -20.15 -9.27
N VAL A 12 5.01 -19.54 -8.14
CA VAL A 12 5.36 -18.14 -7.88
C VAL A 12 6.86 -18.00 -7.78
N LYS A 13 7.43 -17.14 -8.61
CA LYS A 13 8.87 -16.93 -8.75
C LYS A 13 9.54 -16.62 -7.40
N GLY A 14 10.44 -17.51 -6.97
CA GLY A 14 11.18 -17.39 -5.71
C GLY A 14 10.40 -17.78 -4.45
N VAL A 15 9.15 -18.24 -4.58
CA VAL A 15 8.28 -18.60 -3.45
C VAL A 15 7.76 -20.03 -3.55
N GLY A 16 7.23 -20.43 -4.71
CA GLY A 16 6.56 -21.70 -4.94
C GLY A 16 5.04 -21.54 -5.04
N HIS A 17 4.28 -22.37 -4.34
CA HIS A 17 2.82 -22.30 -4.30
C HIS A 17 2.35 -21.36 -3.18
N ILE A 18 1.44 -20.42 -3.51
CA ILE A 18 0.78 -19.55 -2.53
C ILE A 18 -0.70 -19.91 -2.46
N ASP A 19 -1.19 -20.13 -1.26
CA ASP A 19 -2.56 -20.52 -0.94
C ASP A 19 -3.15 -19.56 0.09
N LEU A 20 -4.22 -18.89 -0.30
CA LEU A 20 -4.81 -17.77 0.46
C LEU A 20 -6.31 -17.95 0.62
N GLN A 21 -6.77 -17.71 1.83
CA GLN A 21 -8.17 -17.49 2.13
C GLN A 21 -8.27 -16.27 3.06
N LEU A 22 -8.56 -15.10 2.48
CA LEU A 22 -8.69 -13.87 3.24
C LEU A 22 -10.16 -13.68 3.68
N SER A 23 -10.36 -12.97 4.79
CA SER A 23 -11.70 -12.62 5.25
C SER A 23 -12.31 -11.49 4.42
N ASP A 24 -13.58 -11.22 4.64
CA ASP A 24 -14.32 -10.07 4.09
C ASP A 24 -14.09 -8.75 4.85
N LYS A 25 -13.19 -8.76 5.83
CA LYS A 25 -12.82 -7.58 6.61
C LYS A 25 -12.22 -6.50 5.71
N GLN A 26 -12.49 -5.24 6.04
CA GLN A 26 -12.02 -4.08 5.27
C GLN A 26 -10.50 -4.02 5.15
N MET A 27 -9.77 -4.63 6.11
CA MET A 27 -8.31 -4.63 6.12
C MET A 27 -7.76 -6.05 6.37
N SER A 28 -6.84 -6.48 5.52
CA SER A 28 -6.05 -7.69 5.67
C SER A 28 -4.58 -7.33 5.81
N VAL A 29 -3.96 -7.66 6.93
CA VAL A 29 -2.53 -7.40 7.18
C VAL A 29 -1.75 -8.71 7.10
N LEU A 30 -0.80 -8.78 6.18
CA LEU A 30 0.06 -9.93 5.95
C LEU A 30 1.40 -9.73 6.63
N ILE A 31 1.77 -10.65 7.50
CA ILE A 31 3.06 -10.67 8.18
C ILE A 31 3.78 -11.99 7.92
N GLY A 32 4.97 -12.14 8.45
CA GLY A 32 5.78 -13.35 8.36
C GLY A 32 7.27 -13.05 8.29
N THR A 33 8.09 -14.06 8.35
CA THR A 33 9.54 -13.93 8.28
C THR A 33 10.03 -13.35 6.97
N ASN A 34 11.29 -12.85 6.95
CA ASN A 34 11.90 -12.38 5.72
C ASN A 34 12.01 -13.52 4.70
N GLY A 35 11.71 -13.23 3.44
CA GLY A 35 11.79 -14.22 2.36
C GLY A 35 10.59 -15.19 2.28
N VAL A 36 9.60 -15.13 3.19
CA VAL A 36 8.42 -16.01 3.13
C VAL A 36 7.53 -15.76 1.91
N GLY A 37 7.64 -14.59 1.27
CA GLY A 37 6.87 -14.26 0.07
C GLY A 37 5.80 -13.19 0.25
N LYS A 38 5.83 -12.34 1.31
CA LYS A 38 4.84 -11.27 1.56
C LYS A 38 4.64 -10.36 0.34
N THR A 39 5.73 -9.74 -0.14
CA THR A 39 5.70 -8.88 -1.33
C THR A 39 5.20 -9.64 -2.56
N LYS A 40 5.66 -10.89 -2.77
CA LYS A 40 5.21 -11.72 -3.90
C LYS A 40 3.72 -12.06 -3.81
N THR A 41 3.21 -12.33 -2.62
CA THR A 41 1.76 -12.52 -2.39
C THR A 41 0.98 -11.25 -2.79
N LEU A 42 1.48 -10.08 -2.41
CA LEU A 42 0.85 -8.81 -2.76
C LEU A 42 0.90 -8.54 -4.28
N GLU A 43 2.04 -8.81 -4.94
CA GLU A 43 2.20 -8.71 -6.39
C GLU A 43 1.21 -9.63 -7.14
N CYS A 44 1.09 -10.89 -6.70
CA CYS A 44 0.15 -11.85 -7.29
C CYS A 44 -1.30 -11.40 -7.13
N LEU A 45 -1.70 -10.96 -5.94
CA LEU A 45 -3.05 -10.44 -5.68
C LEU A 45 -3.33 -9.18 -6.50
N TYR A 46 -2.37 -8.27 -6.61
CA TYR A 46 -2.53 -7.08 -7.44
C TYR A 46 -2.72 -7.43 -8.92
N THR A 47 -1.90 -8.33 -9.44
CA THR A 47 -2.00 -8.81 -10.83
C THR A 47 -3.37 -9.42 -11.09
N LEU A 48 -3.85 -10.29 -10.18
CA LEU A 48 -5.16 -10.90 -10.26
C LEU A 48 -6.27 -9.83 -10.28
N LEU A 49 -6.27 -8.92 -9.29
CA LEU A 49 -7.28 -7.88 -9.17
C LEU A 49 -7.26 -6.89 -10.35
N LEU A 50 -6.07 -6.47 -10.79
CA LEU A 50 -5.94 -5.53 -11.90
C LEU A 50 -6.49 -6.11 -13.20
N PHE A 51 -6.09 -7.33 -13.56
CA PHE A 51 -6.47 -7.93 -14.85
C PHE A 51 -7.90 -8.48 -14.86
N THR A 52 -8.50 -8.71 -13.69
CA THR A 52 -9.94 -9.04 -13.57
C THR A 52 -10.84 -7.80 -13.46
N ASN A 53 -10.28 -6.58 -13.46
CA ASN A 53 -11.08 -5.37 -13.54
C ASN A 53 -11.71 -5.21 -14.92
N ASP A 54 -13.05 -5.00 -14.99
CA ASP A 54 -13.81 -4.91 -16.24
C ASP A 54 -13.23 -3.90 -17.22
N MET A 55 -12.83 -2.71 -16.73
CA MET A 55 -12.29 -1.65 -17.59
C MET A 55 -10.96 -2.07 -18.24
N ILE A 56 -10.11 -2.77 -17.49
CA ILE A 56 -8.82 -3.28 -17.99
C ILE A 56 -9.04 -4.44 -18.95
N ARG A 57 -9.89 -5.39 -18.55
CA ARG A 57 -10.20 -6.57 -19.34
C ARG A 57 -10.86 -6.23 -20.67
N ASP A 58 -11.86 -5.36 -20.65
CA ASP A 58 -12.65 -5.02 -21.85
C ASP A 58 -12.02 -3.92 -22.69
N GLY A 59 -10.98 -3.26 -22.16
CA GLY A 59 -10.16 -2.29 -22.89
C GLY A 59 -9.20 -2.93 -23.88
N GLU A 60 -8.47 -2.08 -24.59
CA GLU A 60 -7.45 -2.52 -25.57
C GLU A 60 -6.07 -2.70 -24.93
N TYR A 61 -6.01 -3.28 -23.73
CA TYR A 61 -4.76 -3.50 -23.01
C TYR A 61 -4.19 -4.89 -23.28
N TYR A 62 -2.87 -4.97 -23.31
CA TYR A 62 -2.11 -6.20 -23.55
C TYR A 62 -1.31 -6.55 -22.30
N ALA A 63 -1.36 -7.81 -21.92
CA ALA A 63 -0.47 -8.40 -20.93
C ALA A 63 0.60 -9.24 -21.62
N TYR A 64 1.77 -9.29 -20.99
CA TYR A 64 2.93 -10.08 -21.41
C TYR A 64 3.25 -11.07 -20.28
N LYS A 65 3.89 -12.19 -20.62
CA LYS A 65 4.29 -13.19 -19.62
C LYS A 65 5.07 -12.58 -18.45
N LYS A 66 5.92 -11.58 -18.71
CA LYS A 66 6.69 -10.85 -17.69
C LYS A 66 5.83 -10.09 -16.66
N ASN A 67 4.56 -9.81 -16.95
CA ASN A 67 3.66 -9.14 -16.00
C ASN A 67 3.20 -10.06 -14.87
N PHE A 68 3.44 -11.36 -14.97
CA PHE A 68 3.01 -12.37 -14.02
C PHE A 68 4.20 -12.89 -13.21
N SER A 69 4.05 -12.92 -11.89
CA SER A 69 5.02 -13.55 -10.98
C SER A 69 4.72 -15.03 -10.74
N PHE A 70 3.71 -15.60 -11.41
CA PHE A 70 3.21 -16.97 -11.24
C PHE A 70 2.93 -17.64 -12.60
N ASN A 71 2.83 -18.96 -12.63
CA ASN A 71 2.49 -19.71 -13.83
C ASN A 71 1.01 -20.00 -13.99
N ALA A 72 0.27 -20.13 -12.89
CA ALA A 72 -1.18 -20.27 -12.91
C ALA A 72 -1.80 -19.62 -11.67
N SER A 73 -3.07 -19.22 -11.77
CA SER A 73 -3.87 -18.83 -10.62
C SER A 73 -5.27 -19.41 -10.69
N HIS A 74 -5.77 -19.84 -9.53
CA HIS A 74 -7.10 -20.40 -9.37
C HIS A 74 -7.90 -19.61 -8.34
N ILE A 75 -9.23 -19.61 -8.51
CA ILE A 75 -10.19 -19.17 -7.51
C ILE A 75 -11.23 -20.29 -7.36
N ASN A 76 -11.34 -20.87 -6.15
CA ASN A 76 -12.23 -21.99 -5.86
C ASN A 76 -12.10 -23.14 -6.91
N ASP A 77 -10.87 -23.56 -7.20
CA ASP A 77 -10.50 -24.56 -8.20
C ASP A 77 -10.70 -24.14 -9.69
N ASP A 78 -11.34 -23.01 -9.97
CA ASP A 78 -11.45 -22.50 -11.32
C ASP A 78 -10.17 -21.78 -11.77
N VAL A 79 -9.64 -22.17 -12.92
CA VAL A 79 -8.47 -21.52 -13.55
C VAL A 79 -8.83 -20.13 -14.02
N ILE A 80 -8.11 -19.11 -13.50
CA ILE A 80 -8.25 -17.70 -13.90
C ILE A 80 -7.21 -17.34 -14.94
N PHE A 81 -5.93 -17.65 -14.64
CA PHE A 81 -4.79 -17.41 -15.51
C PHE A 81 -3.98 -18.68 -15.65
N GLU A 82 -3.42 -18.87 -16.85
CA GLU A 82 -2.48 -19.95 -17.15
C GLU A 82 -1.44 -19.47 -18.13
N MET A 83 -0.14 -19.48 -17.75
CA MET A 83 0.95 -18.94 -18.55
C MET A 83 1.35 -19.82 -19.73
N SER A 84 0.88 -21.06 -19.79
CA SER A 84 1.01 -21.94 -20.97
C SER A 84 0.35 -21.36 -22.22
N GLN A 85 -0.62 -20.43 -22.07
CA GLN A 85 -1.27 -19.72 -23.17
C GLN A 85 -0.33 -18.76 -23.91
N PHE A 86 0.78 -18.32 -23.28
CA PHE A 86 1.74 -17.41 -23.92
C PHE A 86 2.70 -18.17 -24.82
N GLN A 87 2.62 -17.94 -26.12
CA GLN A 87 3.48 -18.61 -27.14
C GLN A 87 4.96 -18.19 -27.03
N SER A 88 5.23 -16.97 -26.54
CA SER A 88 6.57 -16.47 -26.26
C SER A 88 6.55 -15.41 -25.18
N GLU A 89 7.69 -15.09 -24.57
CA GLU A 89 7.81 -14.07 -23.51
C GLU A 89 7.46 -12.66 -24.00
N ASN A 90 7.68 -12.38 -25.28
CA ASN A 90 7.47 -11.07 -25.89
C ASN A 90 6.13 -10.95 -26.64
N ALA A 91 5.35 -12.02 -26.74
CA ALA A 91 4.01 -11.96 -27.32
C ALA A 91 3.04 -11.32 -26.36
N GLY A 92 2.45 -10.19 -26.76
CA GLY A 92 1.36 -9.56 -26.02
C GLY A 92 0.01 -10.22 -26.30
N TYR A 93 -0.76 -10.47 -25.24
CA TYR A 93 -2.12 -11.01 -25.35
C TYR A 93 -3.11 -9.99 -24.83
N ARG A 94 -4.22 -9.80 -25.55
CA ARG A 94 -5.33 -8.97 -25.03
C ARG A 94 -5.84 -9.57 -23.74
N ILE A 95 -5.93 -8.76 -22.69
CA ILE A 95 -6.32 -9.21 -21.34
C ILE A 95 -7.70 -9.89 -21.36
N ARG A 96 -8.64 -9.40 -22.19
CA ARG A 96 -9.96 -10.03 -22.37
C ARG A 96 -9.92 -11.50 -22.79
N ASN A 97 -8.85 -11.93 -23.45
CA ASN A 97 -8.68 -13.32 -23.91
C ASN A 97 -8.06 -14.21 -22.82
N LEU A 98 -7.47 -13.60 -21.79
CA LEU A 98 -6.82 -14.30 -20.67
C LEU A 98 -7.78 -14.54 -19.50
N VAL A 99 -8.81 -13.70 -19.33
CA VAL A 99 -9.70 -13.70 -18.15
C VAL A 99 -11.12 -14.11 -18.52
N LYS A 100 -11.64 -15.12 -17.83
CA LYS A 100 -13.05 -15.51 -17.96
C LYS A 100 -13.96 -14.42 -17.38
N PRO A 101 -15.11 -14.09 -18.02
CA PRO A 101 -16.03 -13.04 -17.55
C PRO A 101 -16.61 -13.26 -16.14
N LEU A 102 -16.64 -14.51 -15.67
CA LEU A 102 -17.23 -14.88 -14.38
C LEU A 102 -16.50 -14.26 -13.17
N PHE A 103 -15.23 -13.90 -13.32
CA PHE A 103 -14.36 -13.45 -12.22
C PHE A 103 -14.00 -11.97 -12.32
N THR A 104 -14.86 -11.14 -12.89
CA THR A 104 -14.56 -9.73 -13.08
C THR A 104 -15.16 -8.82 -12.00
N HIS A 105 -14.64 -7.60 -11.90
CA HIS A 105 -15.13 -6.58 -10.99
C HIS A 105 -14.88 -5.16 -11.55
N LYS A 106 -15.57 -4.16 -10.97
CA LYS A 106 -15.48 -2.75 -11.40
C LYS A 106 -14.67 -1.86 -10.45
N ARG A 107 -14.14 -2.43 -9.37
CA ARG A 107 -13.45 -1.64 -8.34
C ARG A 107 -12.07 -1.20 -8.79
N PRO A 108 -11.68 0.08 -8.63
CA PRO A 108 -10.30 0.53 -8.77
C PRO A 108 -9.32 -0.31 -7.98
N VAL A 109 -8.12 -0.49 -8.52
CA VAL A 109 -7.06 -1.26 -7.87
C VAL A 109 -5.79 -0.45 -7.87
N VAL A 110 -5.24 -0.16 -6.69
CA VAL A 110 -4.02 0.64 -6.51
C VAL A 110 -2.99 -0.17 -5.74
N TYR A 111 -1.74 -0.17 -6.22
CA TYR A 111 -0.61 -0.79 -5.55
C TYR A 111 0.41 0.27 -5.16
N LEU A 112 0.92 0.22 -3.94
CA LEU A 112 1.95 1.11 -3.43
C LEU A 112 3.18 0.30 -3.05
N GLY A 113 4.27 0.49 -3.83
CA GLY A 113 5.55 -0.16 -3.57
C GLY A 113 6.22 0.34 -2.29
N ALA A 114 7.10 -0.47 -1.71
CA ALA A 114 7.82 -0.13 -0.48
C ALA A 114 8.96 0.88 -0.72
N GLN A 115 9.61 0.82 -1.90
CA GLN A 115 10.79 1.63 -2.22
C GLN A 115 10.44 3.04 -2.71
N ASN A 116 11.39 3.97 -2.56
CA ASN A 116 11.33 5.37 -3.01
C ASN A 116 10.18 6.19 -2.37
N ARG A 117 9.51 5.66 -1.36
CA ARG A 117 8.40 6.32 -0.68
C ARG A 117 8.85 7.55 0.11
N GLY A 118 10.05 7.49 0.73
CA GLY A 118 10.62 8.59 1.50
C GLY A 118 11.33 9.67 0.67
N GLU A 119 11.39 9.54 -0.65
CA GLU A 119 12.11 10.46 -1.54
C GLU A 119 11.16 11.32 -2.36
N ILE A 120 11.43 12.61 -2.48
CA ILE A 120 10.75 13.51 -3.40
C ILE A 120 11.71 13.83 -4.54
N LYS A 121 11.44 13.24 -5.71
CA LYS A 121 12.22 13.52 -6.91
C LYS A 121 11.82 14.88 -7.46
N GLN A 122 12.82 15.72 -7.72
CA GLN A 122 12.61 17.00 -8.40
C GLN A 122 12.33 16.78 -9.89
N ASN A 123 11.53 17.65 -10.49
CA ASN A 123 11.32 17.63 -11.92
C ASN A 123 12.47 18.34 -12.63
N ASP A 124 13.40 17.57 -13.20
CA ASP A 124 14.59 18.09 -13.89
C ASP A 124 14.26 18.70 -15.27
N TYR A 125 13.07 18.46 -15.82
CA TYR A 125 12.72 18.89 -17.19
C TYR A 125 12.31 20.35 -17.33
N GLY A 126 12.15 21.08 -16.23
CA GLY A 126 11.94 22.52 -16.25
C GLY A 126 10.60 23.02 -16.82
N TYR A 127 9.73 22.13 -17.28
CA TYR A 127 8.36 22.44 -17.71
C TYR A 127 7.36 21.42 -17.17
N ILE A 128 6.14 21.85 -16.95
CA ILE A 128 5.04 21.01 -16.50
C ILE A 128 4.14 20.71 -17.70
N THR A 129 3.87 19.44 -17.92
CA THR A 129 2.93 19.04 -18.96
C THR A 129 1.49 19.38 -18.56
N PRO A 130 0.63 19.80 -19.49
CA PRO A 130 -0.79 19.96 -19.19
C PRO A 130 -1.40 18.65 -18.67
N LEU A 131 -2.43 18.76 -17.83
CA LEU A 131 -3.10 17.58 -17.26
C LEU A 131 -3.67 16.63 -18.32
N GLY A 132 -4.20 17.18 -19.43
CA GLY A 132 -4.80 16.44 -20.53
C GLY A 132 -6.22 15.93 -20.21
N GLU A 133 -6.86 15.33 -21.21
CA GLU A 133 -8.20 14.77 -21.08
C GLU A 133 -8.23 13.51 -20.21
N TYR A 134 -9.37 13.24 -19.57
CA TYR A 134 -9.54 12.08 -18.68
C TYR A 134 -9.14 10.76 -19.33
N LYS A 135 -9.62 10.49 -20.55
CA LYS A 135 -9.32 9.21 -21.25
C LYS A 135 -7.83 9.06 -21.57
N GLU A 136 -7.17 10.15 -21.91
CA GLU A 136 -5.73 10.17 -22.16
C GLU A 136 -4.93 9.89 -20.90
N ARG A 137 -5.27 10.56 -19.79
CA ARG A 137 -4.66 10.31 -18.46
C ARG A 137 -4.83 8.89 -18.02
N GLN A 138 -6.05 8.35 -18.14
CA GLN A 138 -6.38 6.96 -17.81
C GLN A 138 -5.54 5.99 -18.62
N GLY A 139 -5.50 6.15 -19.95
CA GLY A 139 -4.73 5.28 -20.83
C GLY A 139 -3.24 5.30 -20.52
N LYS A 140 -2.64 6.48 -20.34
CA LYS A 140 -1.23 6.64 -19.96
C LYS A 140 -0.92 5.97 -18.61
N TYR A 141 -1.76 6.21 -17.59
CA TYR A 141 -1.57 5.60 -16.27
C TYR A 141 -1.58 4.08 -16.35
N LEU A 142 -2.61 3.49 -16.96
CA LEU A 142 -2.76 2.04 -17.03
C LEU A 142 -1.66 1.38 -17.87
N GLN A 143 -1.26 2.03 -18.98
CA GLN A 143 -0.15 1.54 -19.77
C GLN A 143 1.18 1.57 -19.00
N ASN A 144 1.44 2.62 -18.23
CA ASN A 144 2.61 2.72 -17.37
C ASN A 144 2.59 1.65 -16.27
N ILE A 145 1.45 1.44 -15.62
CA ILE A 145 1.29 0.38 -14.60
C ILE A 145 1.59 -0.99 -15.20
N ILE A 146 0.93 -1.37 -16.29
CA ILE A 146 1.12 -2.68 -16.91
C ILE A 146 2.57 -2.87 -17.38
N SER A 147 3.20 -1.86 -17.94
CA SER A 147 4.60 -1.94 -18.37
C SER A 147 5.59 -2.11 -17.22
N SER A 148 5.28 -1.56 -16.05
CA SER A 148 6.12 -1.59 -14.85
C SER A 148 5.98 -2.87 -14.02
N MET A 149 4.86 -3.57 -14.12
CA MET A 149 4.56 -4.75 -13.29
C MET A 149 5.60 -5.87 -13.37
N GLY A 150 6.28 -6.06 -14.47
CA GLY A 150 7.28 -7.15 -14.58
C GLY A 150 8.63 -6.84 -13.96
N THR A 151 8.95 -5.57 -13.70
CA THR A 151 10.31 -5.13 -13.37
C THR A 151 10.39 -4.17 -12.19
N HIS A 152 9.34 -3.42 -11.90
CA HIS A 152 9.38 -2.29 -10.95
C HIS A 152 8.24 -2.31 -9.92
N PHE A 153 7.79 -3.49 -9.48
CA PHE A 153 6.75 -3.58 -8.45
C PHE A 153 7.14 -2.85 -7.16
N SER A 154 8.39 -2.97 -6.72
CA SER A 154 8.87 -2.35 -5.49
C SER A 154 8.76 -0.83 -5.46
N THR A 155 8.72 -0.18 -6.61
CA THR A 155 8.58 1.29 -6.74
C THR A 155 7.26 1.72 -7.38
N LEU A 156 6.36 0.79 -7.65
CA LEU A 156 5.11 1.05 -8.37
C LEU A 156 4.29 2.14 -7.67
N ASN A 157 3.88 3.18 -8.40
CA ASN A 157 3.25 4.42 -7.95
C ASN A 157 4.10 5.29 -7.00
N MET A 158 5.34 4.91 -6.68
CA MET A 158 6.21 5.69 -5.77
C MET A 158 7.28 6.50 -6.51
N ASP A 159 7.51 6.23 -7.80
CA ASP A 159 8.48 6.95 -8.63
C ASP A 159 7.90 8.17 -9.38
N SER A 160 6.59 8.40 -9.29
CA SER A 160 5.95 9.53 -9.97
C SER A 160 6.46 10.88 -9.42
N PRO A 161 6.65 11.90 -10.32
CA PRO A 161 7.04 13.25 -9.89
C PRO A 161 5.85 13.92 -9.18
N ILE A 162 5.83 13.81 -7.85
CA ILE A 162 4.71 14.28 -7.02
C ILE A 162 4.49 15.80 -7.13
N GLU A 163 5.55 16.59 -7.29
CA GLU A 163 5.41 18.05 -7.49
C GLU A 163 4.65 18.35 -8.77
N GLU A 164 4.98 17.68 -9.88
CA GLU A 164 4.27 17.83 -11.15
C GLU A 164 2.79 17.45 -10.99
N TRP A 165 2.50 16.38 -10.26
CA TRP A 165 1.13 15.95 -9.98
C TRP A 165 0.32 17.07 -9.30
N PHE A 166 0.89 17.69 -8.26
CA PHE A 166 0.25 18.81 -7.54
C PHE A 166 0.05 20.03 -8.43
N ILE A 167 1.08 20.42 -9.20
CA ILE A 167 1.03 21.59 -10.08
C ILE A 167 -0.03 21.40 -11.16
N GLN A 168 -0.09 20.24 -11.79
CA GLN A 168 -1.10 19.94 -12.82
C GLN A 168 -2.52 20.09 -12.29
N ARG A 169 -2.81 19.62 -11.06
CA ARG A 169 -4.14 19.74 -10.44
C ARG A 169 -4.47 21.17 -10.08
N ALA A 170 -3.53 21.90 -9.51
CA ALA A 170 -3.71 23.32 -9.19
C ALA A 170 -3.95 24.16 -10.44
N LEU A 171 -3.26 23.88 -11.54
CA LEU A 171 -3.40 24.61 -12.80
C LEU A 171 -4.58 24.14 -13.67
N SER A 172 -5.20 23.00 -13.34
CA SER A 172 -6.36 22.49 -14.08
C SER A 172 -7.65 23.25 -13.78
N SER A 173 -7.68 24.05 -12.72
CA SER A 173 -8.86 24.83 -12.33
C SER A 173 -9.00 26.10 -13.15
N ASN A 174 -9.84 26.07 -14.19
CA ASN A 174 -10.17 27.26 -14.95
C ASN A 174 -11.58 27.19 -15.58
N ALA A 175 -12.16 28.37 -15.87
CA ALA A 175 -13.53 28.51 -16.36
C ALA A 175 -13.74 27.99 -17.81
N TYR A 176 -12.67 27.75 -18.55
CA TYR A 176 -12.71 27.37 -19.97
C TYR A 176 -12.47 25.86 -20.19
N GLN A 177 -12.25 25.12 -19.12
CA GLN A 177 -11.95 23.67 -19.18
C GLN A 177 -13.18 22.85 -18.80
N ASP A 178 -13.36 21.70 -19.44
CA ASP A 178 -14.44 20.78 -19.10
C ASP A 178 -14.33 20.33 -17.64
N LYS A 179 -15.48 20.17 -16.98
CA LYS A 179 -15.54 19.75 -15.58
C LYS A 179 -14.80 18.43 -15.33
N ALA A 180 -14.85 17.50 -16.28
CA ALA A 180 -14.16 16.21 -16.20
C ALA A 180 -12.63 16.34 -16.15
N ASP A 181 -12.09 17.42 -16.71
CA ASP A 181 -10.65 17.70 -16.78
C ASP A 181 -10.18 18.73 -15.77
N ASN A 182 -11.10 19.36 -15.05
CA ASN A 182 -10.79 20.19 -13.90
C ASN A 182 -10.66 19.31 -12.66
N ARG A 183 -9.42 19.07 -12.21
CA ARG A 183 -9.11 18.10 -11.14
C ARG A 183 -8.51 18.75 -9.88
N GLU A 184 -8.80 20.00 -9.63
CA GLU A 184 -8.47 20.68 -8.37
C GLU A 184 -9.01 19.90 -7.15
N VAL A 185 -10.16 19.23 -7.32
CA VAL A 185 -10.76 18.38 -6.28
C VAL A 185 -9.80 17.29 -5.77
N GLU A 186 -8.93 16.77 -6.61
CA GLU A 186 -7.93 15.77 -6.21
C GLU A 186 -6.89 16.39 -5.26
N LEU A 187 -6.39 17.58 -5.59
CA LEU A 187 -5.47 18.35 -4.75
C LEU A 187 -6.11 18.65 -3.39
N LEU A 188 -7.32 19.20 -3.39
CA LEU A 188 -8.04 19.56 -2.17
C LEU A 188 -8.33 18.33 -1.30
N THR A 189 -8.65 17.20 -1.91
CA THR A 189 -8.84 15.93 -1.21
C THR A 189 -7.55 15.47 -0.54
N VAL A 190 -6.40 15.53 -1.23
CA VAL A 190 -5.10 15.18 -0.62
C VAL A 190 -4.79 16.09 0.57
N LEU A 191 -4.94 17.42 0.43
CA LEU A 191 -4.68 18.34 1.54
C LEU A 191 -5.59 18.08 2.75
N ARG A 192 -6.89 17.84 2.52
CA ARG A 192 -7.86 17.52 3.57
C ARG A 192 -7.50 16.22 4.29
N ILE A 193 -7.13 15.18 3.55
CA ILE A 193 -6.71 13.89 4.12
C ILE A 193 -5.43 14.05 4.95
N LEU A 194 -4.44 14.75 4.41
CA LEU A 194 -3.20 15.00 5.14
C LEU A 194 -3.43 15.77 6.45
N ASN A 195 -4.32 16.75 6.44
CA ASN A 195 -4.71 17.48 7.67
C ASN A 195 -5.41 16.57 8.69
N LYS A 196 -6.27 15.64 8.25
CA LYS A 196 -6.88 14.64 9.14
C LYS A 196 -5.83 13.74 9.81
N ILE A 197 -4.80 13.36 9.08
CA ILE A 197 -3.72 12.49 9.60
C ILE A 197 -2.78 13.27 10.51
N ASP A 198 -2.43 14.50 10.13
CA ASP A 198 -1.56 15.40 10.88
C ASP A 198 -2.07 16.84 10.78
N SER A 199 -2.69 17.33 11.86
CA SER A 199 -3.30 18.66 11.92
C SER A 199 -2.31 19.83 11.75
N ARG A 200 -1.00 19.56 11.79
CA ARG A 200 0.01 20.57 11.49
C ARG A 200 0.05 20.95 10.01
N ILE A 201 -0.45 20.07 9.13
CA ILE A 201 -0.56 20.35 7.68
C ILE A 201 -1.84 21.13 7.43
N SER A 202 -1.76 22.32 6.86
CA SER A 202 -2.95 23.12 6.53
C SER A 202 -3.76 22.48 5.41
N ALA A 203 -5.07 22.41 5.58
CA ALA A 203 -6.02 22.03 4.53
C ALA A 203 -6.59 23.27 3.77
N ASP A 204 -6.26 24.51 4.18
CA ASP A 204 -6.72 25.71 3.48
C ASP A 204 -6.03 25.82 2.12
N PRO A 205 -6.80 25.86 1.01
CA PRO A 205 -6.21 26.01 -0.33
C PRO A 205 -5.32 27.25 -0.50
N LYS A 206 -5.54 28.30 0.30
CA LYS A 206 -4.72 29.52 0.28
C LYS A 206 -3.30 29.30 0.81
N ASP A 207 -3.10 28.29 1.61
CA ASP A 207 -1.82 27.90 2.19
C ASP A 207 -1.01 26.95 1.26
N PHE A 208 -1.60 26.53 0.14
CA PHE A 208 -0.91 25.81 -0.93
C PHE A 208 -0.51 26.78 -2.04
N LYS A 209 0.74 26.73 -2.48
CA LYS A 209 1.26 27.62 -3.53
C LYS A 209 2.06 26.86 -4.57
N VAL A 210 1.88 27.27 -5.83
CA VAL A 210 2.76 26.88 -6.94
C VAL A 210 3.81 27.97 -7.13
N ILE A 211 5.07 27.62 -6.98
CA ILE A 211 6.20 28.55 -7.02
C ILE A 211 6.88 28.45 -8.39
N GLY A 212 6.79 29.53 -9.17
CA GLY A 212 7.43 29.64 -10.49
C GLY A 212 7.00 28.55 -11.49
N GLY A 213 5.87 27.86 -11.26
CA GLY A 213 5.40 26.76 -12.09
C GLY A 213 6.26 25.49 -12.00
N LYS A 214 7.19 25.38 -11.04
CA LYS A 214 8.18 24.29 -10.96
C LYS A 214 8.19 23.54 -9.64
N SER A 215 7.79 24.18 -8.57
CA SER A 215 7.75 23.58 -7.22
C SER A 215 6.49 23.99 -6.49
N VAL A 216 6.17 23.27 -5.43
CA VAL A 216 5.03 23.56 -4.56
C VAL A 216 5.46 23.73 -3.13
N SER A 217 4.72 24.60 -2.41
CA SER A 217 4.80 24.72 -0.96
C SER A 217 3.42 24.61 -0.35
N PHE A 218 3.38 24.20 0.90
CA PHE A 218 2.21 24.21 1.74
C PHE A 218 2.60 24.58 3.17
N LYS A 219 1.62 24.90 3.99
CA LYS A 219 1.85 25.34 5.35
C LYS A 219 1.90 24.14 6.29
N LEU A 220 3.03 24.00 6.98
CA LEU A 220 3.27 23.00 8.01
C LEU A 220 3.62 23.72 9.31
N ASP A 221 2.85 23.48 10.36
CA ASP A 221 3.07 24.11 11.69
C ASP A 221 3.07 25.65 11.65
N GLY A 222 2.24 26.22 10.76
CA GLY A 222 2.15 27.67 10.56
C GLY A 222 3.22 28.26 9.63
N GLU A 223 4.23 27.48 9.22
CA GLU A 223 5.33 27.91 8.34
C GLU A 223 5.20 27.34 6.93
N GLU A 224 5.57 28.15 5.92
CA GLU A 224 5.63 27.68 4.53
C GLU A 224 6.82 26.71 4.35
N ARG A 225 6.55 25.52 3.81
CA ARG A 225 7.56 24.47 3.54
C ARG A 225 7.41 23.95 2.12
N ARG A 226 8.52 23.76 1.44
CA ARG A 226 8.56 23.10 0.13
C ARG A 226 8.54 21.59 0.31
N LEU A 227 8.05 20.86 -0.69
CA LEU A 227 8.01 19.39 -0.65
C LEU A 227 9.39 18.76 -0.43
N ASN A 228 10.44 19.29 -1.07
CA ASN A 228 11.80 18.80 -0.96
C ASN A 228 12.49 19.12 0.39
N GLU A 229 11.89 19.96 1.22
CA GLU A 229 12.38 20.29 2.58
C GLU A 229 11.79 19.38 3.65
N LEU A 230 10.87 18.49 3.26
CA LEU A 230 10.20 17.59 4.18
C LEU A 230 11.09 16.42 4.59
N SER A 231 10.87 15.92 5.81
CA SER A 231 11.46 14.65 6.21
C SER A 231 10.92 13.49 5.38
N SER A 232 11.70 12.41 5.27
CA SER A 232 11.31 11.18 4.56
C SER A 232 9.97 10.62 5.06
N GLY A 233 9.65 10.78 6.35
CA GLY A 233 8.37 10.36 6.92
C GLY A 233 7.19 11.15 6.37
N PHE A 234 7.29 12.48 6.29
CA PHE A 234 6.26 13.31 5.64
C PHE A 234 6.15 13.00 4.15
N ALA A 235 7.27 12.85 3.46
CA ALA A 235 7.28 12.47 2.06
C ALA A 235 6.53 11.14 1.82
N SER A 236 6.79 10.14 2.66
CA SER A 236 6.10 8.85 2.61
C SER A 236 4.58 8.99 2.80
N LEU A 237 4.17 9.76 3.81
CA LEU A 237 2.76 10.00 4.08
C LEU A 237 2.04 10.66 2.90
N ILE A 238 2.63 11.73 2.36
CA ILE A 238 2.07 12.45 1.21
C ILE A 238 1.95 11.54 0.00
N LYS A 239 2.98 10.74 -0.30
CA LYS A 239 2.97 9.80 -1.42
C LYS A 239 1.91 8.70 -1.27
N ILE A 240 1.72 8.15 -0.07
CA ILE A 240 0.65 7.16 0.18
C ILE A 240 -0.71 7.77 -0.16
N VAL A 241 -1.02 8.93 0.41
CA VAL A 241 -2.31 9.60 0.20
C VAL A 241 -2.50 9.99 -1.27
N GLN A 242 -1.49 10.63 -1.86
CA GLN A 242 -1.53 11.07 -3.25
C GLN A 242 -1.71 9.88 -4.21
N ALA A 243 -1.00 8.76 -4.00
CA ALA A 243 -1.10 7.60 -4.87
C ALA A 243 -2.49 6.93 -4.82
N ILE A 244 -3.13 6.88 -3.64
CA ILE A 244 -4.51 6.37 -3.52
C ILE A 244 -5.48 7.28 -4.27
N VAL A 245 -5.42 8.59 -4.01
CA VAL A 245 -6.29 9.58 -4.66
C VAL A 245 -6.10 9.57 -6.18
N ALA A 246 -4.85 9.61 -6.65
CA ALA A 246 -4.52 9.58 -8.07
C ALA A 246 -5.00 8.27 -8.74
N GLY A 247 -4.71 7.13 -8.12
CA GLY A 247 -5.13 5.83 -8.63
C GLY A 247 -6.66 5.75 -8.79
N TYR A 248 -7.42 6.13 -7.77
CA TYR A 248 -8.88 6.15 -7.84
C TYR A 248 -9.40 7.10 -8.91
N SER A 249 -8.80 8.28 -9.03
CA SER A 249 -9.15 9.24 -10.06
C SER A 249 -8.93 8.69 -11.48
N PHE A 250 -7.84 7.98 -11.73
CA PHE A 250 -7.60 7.37 -13.05
C PHE A 250 -8.63 6.30 -13.42
N PHE A 251 -9.18 5.57 -12.44
CA PHE A 251 -10.22 4.57 -12.72
C PHE A 251 -11.62 5.18 -12.84
N THR A 252 -11.96 6.19 -12.05
CA THR A 252 -13.36 6.62 -11.88
C THR A 252 -13.63 8.06 -12.28
N ASN A 253 -12.61 8.93 -12.27
CA ASN A 253 -12.74 10.39 -12.37
C ASN A 253 -13.76 11.00 -11.38
N ALA A 254 -14.01 10.32 -10.26
CA ALA A 254 -14.96 10.75 -9.24
C ALA A 254 -14.52 12.06 -8.56
N ASP A 255 -15.48 12.87 -8.13
CA ASP A 255 -15.22 14.04 -7.29
C ASP A 255 -15.16 13.64 -5.80
N ASP A 256 -15.98 12.68 -5.39
CA ASP A 256 -15.99 12.12 -4.04
C ASP A 256 -15.10 10.87 -3.96
N ILE A 257 -13.78 11.11 -3.95
CA ILE A 257 -12.75 10.07 -4.04
C ILE A 257 -12.68 9.23 -2.76
N GLU A 258 -12.93 9.82 -1.58
CA GLU A 258 -12.88 9.13 -0.29
C GLU A 258 -13.94 8.02 -0.21
N ASN A 259 -15.07 8.17 -0.89
CA ASN A 259 -16.17 7.20 -0.90
C ASN A 259 -16.11 6.18 -2.07
N VAL A 260 -15.05 6.19 -2.86
CA VAL A 260 -14.87 5.20 -3.93
C VAL A 260 -14.61 3.81 -3.34
N ALA A 261 -15.42 2.83 -3.77
CA ALA A 261 -15.21 1.43 -3.41
C ALA A 261 -14.08 0.83 -4.24
N GLY A 262 -12.94 0.52 -3.62
CA GLY A 262 -11.74 0.06 -4.31
C GLY A 262 -10.92 -0.97 -3.55
N TYR A 263 -9.80 -1.35 -4.15
CA TYR A 263 -8.75 -2.17 -3.54
C TYR A 263 -7.44 -1.36 -3.48
N VAL A 264 -6.81 -1.34 -2.32
CA VAL A 264 -5.49 -0.72 -2.13
C VAL A 264 -4.54 -1.74 -1.52
N LEU A 265 -3.44 -2.01 -2.21
CA LEU A 265 -2.39 -2.91 -1.77
C LEU A 265 -1.16 -2.08 -1.41
N ILE A 266 -0.65 -2.24 -0.19
CA ILE A 266 0.49 -1.46 0.32
C ILE A 266 1.57 -2.41 0.80
N ASP A 267 2.72 -2.37 0.16
CA ASP A 267 3.87 -3.17 0.60
C ASP A 267 4.67 -2.40 1.66
N GLU A 268 5.00 -3.06 2.78
CA GLU A 268 5.74 -2.49 3.92
C GLU A 268 5.23 -1.09 4.33
N ILE A 269 3.99 -1.03 4.83
CA ILE A 269 3.33 0.26 5.14
C ILE A 269 4.14 1.14 6.09
N GLU A 270 4.91 0.55 7.00
CA GLU A 270 5.77 1.24 7.96
C GLU A 270 6.98 1.94 7.33
N SER A 271 7.37 1.58 6.10
CA SER A 271 8.57 2.11 5.44
C SER A 271 8.57 3.64 5.42
N HIS A 272 9.60 4.22 6.03
CA HIS A 272 9.80 5.65 6.24
C HIS A 272 8.78 6.35 7.16
N LEU A 273 7.72 5.68 7.63
CA LEU A 273 6.76 6.31 8.54
C LEU A 273 7.36 6.48 9.94
N HIS A 274 7.21 7.68 10.50
CA HIS A 274 7.56 7.93 11.89
C HIS A 274 6.69 7.06 12.82
N ILE A 275 7.26 6.63 13.95
CA ILE A 275 6.60 5.71 14.90
C ILE A 275 5.20 6.20 15.34
N GLN A 276 5.02 7.51 15.51
CA GLN A 276 3.72 8.10 15.85
C GLN A 276 2.66 7.90 14.76
N TRP A 277 3.04 7.85 13.49
CA TRP A 277 2.11 7.56 12.40
C TRP A 277 1.85 6.06 12.26
N GLN A 278 2.86 5.21 12.56
CA GLN A 278 2.64 3.76 12.61
C GLN A 278 1.55 3.37 13.62
N THR A 279 1.38 4.14 14.71
CA THR A 279 0.30 3.91 15.70
C THR A 279 -1.07 4.42 15.29
N LYS A 280 -1.23 5.06 14.13
CA LYS A 280 -2.49 5.70 13.73
C LYS A 280 -2.92 5.37 12.31
N ILE A 281 -1.97 4.94 11.46
CA ILE A 281 -2.21 4.88 10.00
C ILE A 281 -3.33 3.91 9.62
N LEU A 282 -3.44 2.72 10.26
CA LEU A 282 -4.47 1.75 9.90
C LEU A 282 -5.89 2.26 10.20
N PRO A 283 -6.22 2.70 11.44
CA PRO A 283 -7.56 3.23 11.71
C PRO A 283 -7.87 4.48 10.86
N LEU A 284 -6.89 5.35 10.61
CA LEU A 284 -7.10 6.53 9.76
C LEU A 284 -7.41 6.17 8.31
N LEU A 285 -6.70 5.20 7.71
CA LEU A 285 -7.00 4.75 6.36
C LEU A 285 -8.41 4.18 6.22
N THR A 286 -8.87 3.40 7.21
CA THR A 286 -10.23 2.83 7.21
C THR A 286 -11.32 3.87 7.44
N GLU A 287 -11.04 4.90 8.24
CA GLU A 287 -11.94 6.03 8.46
C GLU A 287 -12.06 6.91 7.21
N ILE A 288 -10.92 7.24 6.58
CA ILE A 288 -10.87 8.15 5.42
C ILE A 288 -11.45 7.47 4.17
N PHE A 289 -11.20 6.18 3.97
CA PHE A 289 -11.65 5.42 2.81
C PHE A 289 -12.57 4.26 3.24
N PRO A 290 -13.80 4.54 3.69
CA PRO A 290 -14.68 3.56 4.34
C PRO A 290 -15.12 2.40 3.43
N HIS A 291 -15.03 2.58 2.11
CA HIS A 291 -15.43 1.57 1.12
C HIS A 291 -14.24 0.88 0.44
N THR A 292 -13.01 1.18 0.88
CA THR A 292 -11.78 0.59 0.36
C THR A 292 -11.42 -0.68 1.13
N TYR A 293 -11.01 -1.72 0.40
CA TYR A 293 -10.39 -2.91 0.97
C TYR A 293 -8.86 -2.77 0.89
N PHE A 294 -8.22 -2.81 2.06
CA PHE A 294 -6.78 -2.73 2.16
C PHE A 294 -6.15 -4.11 2.33
N ILE A 295 -5.09 -4.39 1.57
CA ILE A 295 -4.23 -5.54 1.76
C ILE A 295 -2.82 -5.01 1.96
N ILE A 296 -2.26 -5.26 3.14
CA ILE A 296 -1.05 -4.56 3.59
C ILE A 296 -0.03 -5.59 4.05
N THR A 297 1.23 -5.40 3.68
CA THR A 297 2.33 -6.13 4.32
C THR A 297 3.00 -5.24 5.36
N THR A 298 3.52 -5.84 6.41
CA THR A 298 4.27 -5.14 7.45
C THR A 298 5.27 -6.05 8.15
N HIS A 299 6.36 -5.46 8.65
CA HIS A 299 7.28 -6.05 9.61
C HIS A 299 7.15 -5.42 11.00
N SER A 300 6.21 -4.48 11.18
CA SER A 300 6.02 -3.77 12.44
C SER A 300 4.89 -4.40 13.27
N SER A 301 5.25 -4.95 14.41
CA SER A 301 4.26 -5.40 15.42
C SER A 301 3.41 -4.23 15.92
N LEU A 302 3.94 -3.00 15.91
CA LEU A 302 3.21 -1.80 16.28
C LEU A 302 2.03 -1.51 15.36
N ILE A 303 2.18 -1.77 14.06
CA ILE A 303 1.09 -1.68 13.09
C ILE A 303 -0.04 -2.66 13.44
N LEU A 304 0.30 -3.91 13.83
CA LEU A 304 -0.70 -4.92 14.18
C LEU A 304 -1.55 -4.53 15.38
N THR A 305 -0.98 -3.87 16.39
CA THR A 305 -1.73 -3.42 17.59
C THR A 305 -2.82 -2.40 17.26
N GLN A 306 -2.80 -1.79 16.08
CA GLN A 306 -3.79 -0.81 15.62
C GLN A 306 -4.92 -1.40 14.79
N LEU A 307 -4.93 -2.72 14.60
CA LEU A 307 -5.90 -3.39 13.74
C LEU A 307 -7.25 -3.56 14.47
N ILE A 308 -8.21 -2.65 14.23
CA ILE A 308 -9.52 -2.66 14.89
C ILE A 308 -10.54 -3.47 14.08
N ASN A 309 -10.74 -3.15 12.80
CA ASN A 309 -11.72 -3.76 11.90
C ASN A 309 -11.06 -4.54 10.76
N GLY A 310 -10.09 -5.38 11.10
CA GLY A 310 -9.31 -6.11 10.11
C GLY A 310 -8.99 -7.53 10.57
N ALA A 311 -8.24 -8.23 9.72
CA ALA A 311 -7.69 -9.54 9.98
C ALA A 311 -6.18 -9.52 9.73
N ALA A 312 -5.40 -10.11 10.62
CA ALA A 312 -3.97 -10.31 10.43
C ALA A 312 -3.70 -11.78 10.09
N TYR A 313 -2.77 -11.99 9.17
CA TYR A 313 -2.38 -13.32 8.71
C TYR A 313 -0.87 -13.48 8.79
N ASN A 314 -0.42 -14.55 9.42
CA ASN A 314 0.95 -14.97 9.36
C ASN A 314 1.15 -15.86 8.13
N LEU A 315 1.97 -15.42 7.18
CA LEU A 315 2.39 -16.24 6.05
C LEU A 315 3.43 -17.26 6.53
N VAL A 316 3.11 -18.53 6.39
CA VAL A 316 3.97 -19.64 6.82
C VAL A 316 4.33 -20.46 5.59
N LYS A 317 5.62 -20.69 5.38
CA LYS A 317 6.12 -21.54 4.31
C LYS A 317 6.44 -22.93 4.86
N GLU A 318 5.72 -23.93 4.34
CA GLU A 318 5.96 -25.33 4.64
C GLU A 318 6.26 -26.06 3.32
N ASN A 319 7.45 -26.61 3.21
CA ASN A 319 8.00 -27.13 1.95
C ASN A 319 8.02 -26.03 0.86
N ASP A 320 7.25 -26.22 -0.21
CA ASP A 320 7.14 -25.26 -1.33
C ASP A 320 5.77 -24.55 -1.38
N ARG A 321 5.01 -24.58 -0.28
CA ARG A 321 3.69 -23.96 -0.15
C ARG A 321 3.70 -22.91 0.94
N VAL A 322 3.20 -21.72 0.61
CA VAL A 322 2.95 -20.61 1.53
C VAL A 322 1.47 -20.52 1.81
N THR A 323 1.10 -20.56 3.08
CA THR A 323 -0.30 -20.44 3.54
C THR A 323 -0.48 -19.23 4.44
N ALA A 324 -1.65 -18.61 4.38
CA ALA A 324 -2.02 -17.51 5.26
C ALA A 324 -2.75 -18.05 6.50
N LYS A 325 -2.07 -18.08 7.64
CA LYS A 325 -2.65 -18.51 8.92
C LYS A 325 -3.22 -17.30 9.65
N LEU A 326 -4.52 -17.29 9.95
CA LEU A 326 -5.18 -16.20 10.68
C LEU A 326 -4.60 -16.08 12.08
N ILE A 327 -4.26 -14.86 12.50
CA ILE A 327 -3.88 -14.51 13.88
C ILE A 327 -5.15 -14.04 14.61
N PRO A 328 -5.64 -14.80 15.60
CA PRO A 328 -6.83 -14.40 16.33
C PRO A 328 -6.58 -13.12 17.12
N ASN A 329 -7.52 -12.17 17.07
CA ASN A 329 -7.51 -10.94 17.89
C ASN A 329 -6.20 -10.13 17.86
N ALA A 330 -5.51 -10.09 16.73
CA ALA A 330 -4.20 -9.42 16.59
C ALA A 330 -4.19 -7.97 17.16
N GLY A 331 -5.26 -7.19 16.93
CA GLY A 331 -5.37 -5.82 17.45
C GLY A 331 -5.61 -5.71 18.97
N GLN A 332 -5.88 -6.81 19.66
CA GLN A 332 -6.12 -6.84 21.12
C GLN A 332 -5.00 -7.58 21.87
N SER A 333 -4.11 -8.25 21.15
CA SER A 333 -2.99 -9.01 21.73
C SER A 333 -1.92 -8.07 22.27
N ALA A 334 -1.27 -8.47 23.37
CA ALA A 334 -0.13 -7.71 23.88
C ALA A 334 1.01 -7.69 22.84
N LEU A 335 1.75 -6.60 22.77
CA LEU A 335 2.87 -6.46 21.82
C LEU A 335 3.89 -7.60 21.92
N ILE A 336 4.12 -8.12 23.13
CA ILE A 336 5.05 -9.22 23.40
C ILE A 336 4.54 -10.52 22.78
N ASP A 337 3.25 -10.81 22.91
CA ASP A 337 2.63 -12.00 22.36
C ASP A 337 2.65 -11.97 20.83
N LEU A 338 2.35 -10.79 20.24
CA LEU A 338 2.47 -10.57 18.80
C LEU A 338 3.89 -10.76 18.27
N LEU A 339 4.90 -10.34 19.03
CA LEU A 339 6.31 -10.55 18.65
C LEU A 339 6.68 -12.04 18.65
N GLU A 340 6.16 -12.82 19.58
CA GLU A 340 6.41 -14.26 19.64
C GLU A 340 5.61 -15.02 18.59
N GLU A 341 4.30 -14.82 18.51
CA GLU A 341 3.41 -15.53 17.59
C GLU A 341 3.60 -15.17 16.13
N ALA A 342 3.80 -13.86 15.86
CA ALA A 342 3.84 -13.32 14.51
C ALA A 342 5.26 -13.29 13.91
N PHE A 343 6.27 -13.04 14.73
CA PHE A 343 7.66 -12.86 14.27
C PHE A 343 8.64 -13.88 14.84
N GLY A 344 8.18 -14.80 15.73
CA GLY A 344 9.02 -15.80 16.37
C GLY A 344 10.07 -15.21 17.33
N VAL A 345 9.87 -13.98 17.81
CA VAL A 345 10.80 -13.24 18.68
C VAL A 345 10.36 -13.34 20.13
N ASN A 346 11.00 -14.19 20.92
CA ASN A 346 10.76 -14.28 22.35
C ASN A 346 11.68 -13.30 23.11
N LEU A 347 11.12 -12.11 23.43
CA LEU A 347 11.85 -11.05 24.14
C LEU A 347 12.33 -11.49 25.53
N ASN A 348 11.57 -12.33 26.25
CA ASN A 348 11.95 -12.82 27.57
C ASN A 348 13.18 -13.73 27.46
N LYS A 349 13.22 -14.61 26.45
CA LYS A 349 14.38 -15.48 26.19
C LYS A 349 15.62 -14.66 25.86
N ILE A 350 15.50 -13.67 24.95
CA ILE A 350 16.60 -12.77 24.59
C ILE A 350 17.10 -12.00 25.81
N ARG A 351 16.19 -11.52 26.66
CA ARG A 351 16.57 -10.80 27.89
C ARG A 351 17.32 -11.71 28.87
N ILE A 352 16.88 -12.95 29.03
CA ILE A 352 17.55 -13.94 29.90
C ILE A 352 18.96 -14.27 29.35
N GLU A 353 19.09 -14.51 28.05
CA GLU A 353 20.34 -14.84 27.39
C GLU A 353 21.36 -13.68 27.46
N ASN A 354 20.91 -12.43 27.43
CA ASN A 354 21.75 -11.24 27.47
C ASN A 354 22.02 -10.74 28.91
N THR A 355 21.40 -11.32 29.93
CA THR A 355 21.61 -10.91 31.33
C THR A 355 22.64 -11.82 31.98
N THR A 356 23.81 -11.27 32.32
CA THR A 356 24.83 -12.04 33.01
C THR A 356 24.40 -12.43 34.43
N ALA A 357 24.91 -13.55 34.95
CA ALA A 357 24.59 -14.02 36.31
C ALA A 357 24.88 -12.98 37.39
N GLU A 358 25.90 -12.13 37.17
CA GLU A 358 26.27 -11.01 38.07
C GLU A 358 25.18 -9.91 38.06
N SER A 359 24.69 -9.50 36.89
CA SER A 359 23.63 -8.47 36.81
C SER A 359 22.30 -8.95 37.38
N GLN A 360 21.98 -10.24 37.30
CA GLN A 360 20.80 -10.85 37.95
C GLN A 360 20.94 -10.86 39.47
N ALA A 361 22.14 -11.11 40.01
CA ALA A 361 22.41 -11.08 41.43
C ALA A 361 22.29 -9.66 42.01
N ASP A 362 22.75 -8.64 41.28
CA ASP A 362 22.67 -7.23 41.69
C ASP A 362 21.24 -6.70 41.68
N VAL A 363 20.42 -7.03 40.62
CA VAL A 363 19.01 -6.68 40.56
C VAL A 363 18.22 -7.38 41.69
N LYS A 364 18.49 -8.66 41.95
CA LYS A 364 17.87 -9.41 43.06
C LYS A 364 18.23 -8.78 44.43
N LYS A 365 19.47 -8.34 44.61
CA LYS A 365 19.94 -7.69 45.83
C LYS A 365 19.27 -6.32 46.03
N ALA A 366 19.14 -5.55 44.94
CA ALA A 366 18.41 -4.26 44.95
C ALA A 366 16.91 -4.45 45.25
N LEU A 367 16.27 -5.44 44.68
CA LEU A 367 14.85 -5.76 44.92
C LEU A 367 14.61 -6.20 46.38
N LEU A 368 15.51 -7.05 46.92
CA LEU A 368 15.43 -7.49 48.30
C LEU A 368 15.69 -6.35 49.30
N SER A 369 16.55 -5.36 48.95
CA SER A 369 16.74 -4.18 49.76
C SER A 369 15.52 -3.26 49.80
N LEU A 370 14.83 -3.09 48.64
CA LEU A 370 13.57 -2.33 48.55
C LEU A 370 12.43 -3.00 49.34
N LEU A 371 12.34 -4.32 49.29
CA LEU A 371 11.33 -5.06 50.05
C LEU A 371 11.59 -5.08 51.56
N ARG A 372 12.86 -4.96 51.98
CA ARG A 372 13.21 -4.85 53.40
C ARG A 372 13.08 -3.45 53.95
N GLY A 373 13.21 -2.40 53.11
CA GLY A 373 13.07 -1.00 53.50
C GLY A 373 11.63 -0.48 53.57
N SER A 374 10.64 -1.30 53.21
CA SER A 374 9.20 -0.98 53.32
C SER A 374 8.50 -1.47 54.62
N HIS A 375 9.30 -1.89 55.60
CA HIS A 375 8.82 -2.37 56.89
C HIS A 375 9.42 -1.59 58.09
N GLU A 376 9.85 -0.33 57.90
CA GLU A 376 10.07 0.61 59.00
C GLU A 376 9.08 1.80 58.96
#